data_92f3450ff4e1f96108de3d738f43f5ff
#
_entry.id   92f3450ff4e1f96108de3d738f43f5ff
#
_cell.length_a   1.000
_cell.length_b   1.000
_cell.length_c   1.000
_cell.angle_alpha   90.00
_cell.angle_beta   90.00
_cell.angle_gamma   90.00
#
_symmetry.space_group_name_H-M   'P 1'
#
loop_
_entity.id
_entity.type
_entity.pdbx_description
1 polymer ?
#
loop_
_entity_poly.entity_id
_entity_poly.type
_entity_poly.pdbx_seq_one_letter_code
_entity_poly.pdbx_strand_id
1 'polypeptide(L)'
;MKEEQKKEANTNKTDSKEEKIKKSFAKTLDMYPIKNLEELYDKEGYRDGEFEKGDKGMWTIYTDFAKSNKPGELSNEGMVLYLDRNTRTAKGYYFVRTFYHKDKLPDRKNYKVEMKNNKIILLDKVEDPNLKKRIENFKFFGQYANLKELKNYSNGDVSINENVPSYDVKYKMSNKDENVKQLRSRYNIPTDKSPVLKMHIDGNLKGSSVGDRKLEIDFSKRENSHLSVIDSLDYQPAKVDEDER
;
A
#
# COMPACT_ATOMS: atom_id res chain seq x y z
N MET A 1 -35.49 -18.12 -20.16
CA MET A 1 -35.50 -16.65 -20.41
C MET A 1 -35.38 -15.79 -19.15
N LYS A 2 -36.16 -16.03 -18.08
CA LYS A 2 -36.06 -15.21 -16.85
C LYS A 2 -34.76 -15.41 -16.01
N GLU A 3 -34.16 -16.60 -16.03
CA GLU A 3 -32.92 -16.88 -15.30
C GLU A 3 -31.67 -16.34 -16.02
N GLU A 4 -31.62 -16.38 -17.33
CA GLU A 4 -30.53 -15.81 -18.13
C GLU A 4 -30.50 -14.29 -18.01
N GLN A 5 -31.67 -13.62 -18.05
CA GLN A 5 -31.75 -12.17 -17.87
C GLN A 5 -31.32 -11.73 -16.45
N LYS A 6 -31.56 -12.59 -15.44
CA LYS A 6 -31.10 -12.31 -14.06
C LYS A 6 -29.60 -12.49 -13.89
N LYS A 7 -28.97 -13.43 -14.63
CA LYS A 7 -27.53 -13.59 -14.66
C LYS A 7 -26.82 -12.45 -15.39
N GLU A 8 -27.33 -12.02 -16.53
CA GLU A 8 -26.76 -10.87 -17.27
C GLU A 8 -26.89 -9.55 -16.50
N ALA A 9 -28.01 -9.31 -15.84
CA ALA A 9 -28.18 -8.12 -15.01
C ALA A 9 -27.27 -8.10 -13.78
N ASN A 10 -26.91 -9.27 -13.25
CA ASN A 10 -26.01 -9.37 -12.09
C ASN A 10 -24.54 -9.20 -12.49
N THR A 11 -24.12 -9.72 -13.66
CA THR A 11 -22.78 -9.51 -14.22
C THR A 11 -22.54 -8.04 -14.53
N ASN A 12 -23.46 -7.37 -15.22
CA ASN A 12 -23.33 -5.96 -15.55
C ASN A 12 -23.25 -5.05 -14.31
N LYS A 13 -23.94 -5.39 -13.23
CA LYS A 13 -23.89 -4.62 -11.97
C LYS A 13 -22.57 -4.85 -11.21
N THR A 14 -22.02 -6.04 -11.27
CA THR A 14 -20.72 -6.37 -10.66
C THR A 14 -19.58 -5.70 -11.41
N ASP A 15 -19.58 -5.77 -12.75
CA ASP A 15 -18.61 -5.11 -13.61
C ASP A 15 -18.58 -3.58 -13.38
N SER A 16 -19.77 -2.95 -13.24
CA SER A 16 -19.85 -1.51 -12.90
C SER A 16 -19.20 -1.17 -11.57
N LYS A 17 -19.28 -2.03 -10.56
CA LYS A 17 -18.65 -1.83 -9.25
C LYS A 17 -17.14 -2.07 -9.30
N GLU A 18 -16.70 -3.11 -10.00
CA GLU A 18 -15.30 -3.38 -10.27
C GLU A 18 -14.62 -2.20 -10.97
N GLU A 19 -15.21 -1.67 -12.03
CA GLU A 19 -14.70 -0.51 -12.74
C GLU A 19 -14.64 0.75 -11.87
N LYS A 20 -15.60 0.97 -10.99
CA LYS A 20 -15.56 2.08 -10.03
C LYS A 20 -14.40 1.97 -9.04
N ILE A 21 -14.12 0.76 -8.53
CA ILE A 21 -12.98 0.48 -7.66
C ILE A 21 -11.68 0.77 -8.42
N LYS A 22 -11.52 0.21 -9.62
CA LYS A 22 -10.33 0.45 -10.46
C LYS A 22 -10.11 1.93 -10.74
N LYS A 23 -11.15 2.67 -11.10
CA LYS A 23 -11.08 4.13 -11.32
C LYS A 23 -10.68 4.91 -10.08
N SER A 24 -11.12 4.47 -8.90
CA SER A 24 -10.75 5.10 -7.62
C SER A 24 -9.25 4.98 -7.35
N PHE A 25 -8.60 3.91 -7.81
CA PHE A 25 -7.16 3.73 -7.70
C PHE A 25 -6.36 4.40 -8.83
N ALA A 26 -6.97 4.60 -10.00
CA ALA A 26 -6.25 4.95 -11.22
C ALA A 26 -5.37 6.19 -11.07
N LYS A 27 -5.85 7.25 -10.43
CA LYS A 27 -5.08 8.49 -10.25
C LYS A 27 -3.77 8.27 -9.49
N THR A 28 -3.80 7.44 -8.44
CA THR A 28 -2.61 7.09 -7.67
C THR A 28 -1.70 6.15 -8.46
N LEU A 29 -2.28 5.11 -9.07
CA LEU A 29 -1.52 4.10 -9.79
C LEU A 29 -0.92 4.60 -11.11
N ASP A 30 -1.50 5.62 -11.72
CA ASP A 30 -0.94 6.28 -12.91
C ASP A 30 0.37 7.01 -12.60
N MET A 31 0.62 7.36 -11.35
CA MET A 31 1.90 7.93 -10.91
C MET A 31 3.01 6.88 -10.78
N TYR A 32 2.67 5.60 -10.65
CA TYR A 32 3.64 4.52 -10.51
C TYR A 32 4.32 4.17 -11.86
N PRO A 33 5.60 3.90 -11.88
CA PRO A 33 6.57 4.01 -10.79
C PRO A 33 6.98 5.47 -10.50
N ILE A 34 7.08 5.83 -9.23
CA ILE A 34 7.61 7.11 -8.77
C ILE A 34 9.10 6.92 -8.50
N LYS A 35 9.92 6.99 -9.52
CA LYS A 35 11.37 6.70 -9.44
C LYS A 35 12.11 7.68 -8.55
N ASN A 36 11.72 8.94 -8.59
CA ASN A 36 12.23 9.99 -7.71
C ASN A 36 11.11 10.47 -6.78
N LEU A 37 11.22 10.17 -5.50
CA LEU A 37 10.20 10.52 -4.51
C LEU A 37 10.01 12.04 -4.37
N GLU A 38 11.01 12.84 -4.69
CA GLU A 38 10.90 14.31 -4.63
C GLU A 38 9.93 14.89 -5.67
N GLU A 39 9.56 14.12 -6.70
CA GLU A 39 8.50 14.52 -7.63
C GLU A 39 7.15 14.72 -6.94
N LEU A 40 6.93 14.06 -5.80
CA LEU A 40 5.71 14.22 -5.01
C LEU A 40 5.55 15.61 -4.40
N TYR A 41 6.62 16.35 -4.18
CA TYR A 41 6.54 17.74 -3.71
C TYR A 41 5.82 18.66 -4.70
N ASP A 42 5.86 18.34 -5.97
CA ASP A 42 5.28 19.14 -7.07
C ASP A 42 3.95 18.58 -7.58
N LYS A 43 3.47 17.47 -7.00
CA LYS A 43 2.20 16.86 -7.33
C LYS A 43 1.16 17.14 -6.24
N GLU A 44 0.00 17.59 -6.66
CA GLU A 44 -1.15 17.73 -5.79
C GLU A 44 -2.03 16.48 -5.89
N GLY A 45 -2.44 15.97 -4.73
CA GLY A 45 -3.42 14.90 -4.64
C GLY A 45 -4.85 15.43 -4.58
N TYR A 46 -5.79 14.55 -4.31
CA TYR A 46 -7.19 14.92 -4.16
C TYR A 46 -7.44 15.52 -2.77
N ARG A 47 -8.03 16.70 -2.73
CA ARG A 47 -8.27 17.47 -1.49
C ARG A 47 -9.66 17.20 -0.94
N ASP A 48 -9.87 16.04 -0.36
CA ASP A 48 -11.13 15.63 0.28
C ASP A 48 -11.11 15.71 1.82
N GLY A 49 -9.98 16.10 2.40
CA GLY A 49 -9.83 16.41 3.82
C GLY A 49 -10.02 17.89 4.13
N GLU A 50 -9.95 18.25 5.40
CA GLU A 50 -9.98 19.62 5.87
C GLU A 50 -8.60 20.28 5.74
N PHE A 51 -8.37 20.97 4.62
CA PHE A 51 -7.14 21.70 4.37
C PHE A 51 -7.27 23.16 4.85
N GLU A 52 -6.32 23.62 5.62
CA GLU A 52 -6.22 25.04 5.93
C GLU A 52 -5.88 25.85 4.68
N LYS A 53 -6.23 27.16 4.72
CA LYS A 53 -5.90 28.06 3.62
C LYS A 53 -4.37 28.13 3.41
N GLY A 54 -3.95 27.83 2.19
CA GLY A 54 -2.54 27.83 1.81
C GLY A 54 -1.76 26.55 2.11
N ASP A 55 -2.38 25.59 2.77
CA ASP A 55 -1.77 24.27 2.95
C ASP A 55 -1.68 23.52 1.62
N LYS A 56 -0.45 23.17 1.24
CA LYS A 56 -0.16 22.41 0.01
C LYS A 56 -0.35 20.90 0.16
N GLY A 57 -0.60 20.43 1.37
CA GLY A 57 -0.79 19.02 1.67
C GLY A 57 0.50 18.21 1.79
N MET A 58 0.31 16.97 2.14
CA MET A 58 1.37 16.01 2.42
C MET A 58 1.06 14.66 1.77
N TRP A 59 2.04 14.05 1.14
CA TRP A 59 1.98 12.67 0.72
C TRP A 59 2.51 11.73 1.81
N THR A 60 1.82 10.64 2.01
CA THR A 60 2.29 9.53 2.85
C THR A 60 2.47 8.31 1.97
N ILE A 61 3.71 7.85 1.85
CA ILE A 61 4.04 6.62 1.14
C ILE A 61 4.42 5.52 2.13
N TYR A 62 3.89 4.34 1.90
CA TYR A 62 4.03 3.20 2.80
C TYR A 62 4.23 1.92 2.02
N THR A 63 5.18 1.10 2.44
CA THR A 63 5.32 -0.28 1.96
C THR A 63 5.79 -1.14 3.11
N ASP A 64 5.18 -2.31 3.30
CA ASP A 64 5.67 -3.32 4.22
C ASP A 64 5.67 -4.72 3.61
N PHE A 65 6.43 -5.59 4.24
CA PHE A 65 6.45 -7.02 4.00
C PHE A 65 6.04 -7.72 5.29
N ALA A 66 4.91 -8.42 5.24
CA ALA A 66 4.32 -9.13 6.36
C ALA A 66 4.42 -10.63 6.16
N LYS A 67 4.86 -11.35 7.18
CA LYS A 67 4.94 -12.81 7.16
C LYS A 67 4.65 -13.44 8.51
N SER A 68 4.03 -14.62 8.49
CA SER A 68 3.93 -15.51 9.64
C SER A 68 5.16 -16.41 9.69
N ASN A 69 5.97 -16.29 10.75
CA ASN A 69 7.14 -17.17 10.96
C ASN A 69 6.71 -18.51 11.54
N LYS A 70 5.66 -18.51 12.36
CA LYS A 70 5.04 -19.69 12.98
C LYS A 70 3.58 -19.36 13.34
N PRO A 71 2.75 -20.39 13.60
CA PRO A 71 1.36 -20.17 13.99
C PRO A 71 1.24 -19.20 15.16
N GLY A 72 0.38 -18.21 15.03
CA GLY A 72 0.14 -17.18 16.05
C GLY A 72 1.19 -16.07 16.13
N GLU A 73 2.12 -15.99 15.19
CA GLU A 73 3.11 -14.93 15.09
C GLU A 73 3.05 -14.28 13.71
N LEU A 74 2.94 -12.96 13.68
CA LEU A 74 2.99 -12.14 12.47
C LEU A 74 4.09 -11.10 12.62
N SER A 75 5.07 -11.13 11.73
CA SER A 75 6.09 -10.08 11.63
C SER A 75 5.82 -9.20 10.44
N ASN A 76 5.98 -7.89 10.60
CA ASN A 76 6.05 -6.99 9.46
C ASN A 76 7.22 -6.01 9.57
N GLU A 77 7.78 -5.69 8.43
CA GLU A 77 8.95 -4.82 8.29
C GLU A 77 8.76 -3.93 7.06
N GLY A 78 8.97 -2.64 7.22
CA GLY A 78 8.74 -1.69 6.15
C GLY A 78 9.08 -0.27 6.53
N MET A 79 8.60 0.66 5.72
CA MET A 79 8.84 2.09 5.91
C MET A 79 7.58 2.90 5.63
N VAL A 80 7.40 3.96 6.39
CA VAL A 80 6.49 5.06 6.10
C VAL A 80 7.30 6.35 5.96
N LEU A 81 6.96 7.14 4.96
CA LEU A 81 7.59 8.43 4.72
C LEU A 81 6.51 9.48 4.47
N TYR A 82 6.61 10.58 5.20
CA TYR A 82 5.73 11.74 5.11
C TYR A 82 6.44 12.84 4.34
N LEU A 83 5.93 13.16 3.16
CA LEU A 83 6.50 14.19 2.27
C LEU A 83 5.65 15.45 2.34
N ASP A 84 6.10 16.42 3.12
CA ASP A 84 5.45 17.70 3.31
C ASP A 84 5.75 18.64 2.13
N ARG A 85 4.71 19.01 1.39
CA ARG A 85 4.83 19.90 0.22
C ARG A 85 5.04 21.36 0.62
N ASN A 86 4.63 21.78 1.82
CA ASN A 86 4.82 23.15 2.28
C ASN A 86 6.29 23.43 2.55
N THR A 87 6.98 22.50 3.20
CA THR A 87 8.39 22.62 3.58
C THR A 87 9.34 21.97 2.59
N ARG A 88 8.83 21.13 1.68
CA ARG A 88 9.61 20.26 0.78
C ARG A 88 10.60 19.41 1.56
N THR A 89 10.13 18.81 2.63
CA THR A 89 10.90 17.89 3.48
C THR A 89 10.16 16.55 3.60
N ALA A 90 10.92 15.48 3.79
CA ALA A 90 10.37 14.16 4.00
C ALA A 90 11.02 13.50 5.20
N LYS A 91 10.19 13.04 6.13
CA LYS A 91 10.59 12.35 7.36
C LYS A 91 9.68 11.16 7.57
N GLY A 92 10.15 10.19 8.30
CA GLY A 92 9.37 9.03 8.65
C GLY A 92 10.18 8.04 9.46
N TYR A 93 9.84 6.79 9.35
CA TYR A 93 10.56 5.75 10.06
C TYR A 93 10.48 4.40 9.34
N TYR A 94 11.54 3.64 9.50
CA TYR A 94 11.59 2.23 9.21
C TYR A 94 11.13 1.47 10.45
N PHE A 95 10.26 0.48 10.30
CA PHE A 95 9.73 -0.26 11.43
C PHE A 95 9.96 -1.76 11.28
N VAL A 96 10.18 -2.39 12.42
CA VAL A 96 10.19 -3.86 12.58
C VAL A 96 9.21 -4.19 13.70
N ARG A 97 8.17 -4.96 13.39
CA ARG A 97 7.10 -5.30 14.32
C ARG A 97 6.89 -6.80 14.34
N THR A 98 6.63 -7.34 15.53
CA THR A 98 6.22 -8.72 15.70
C THR A 98 5.00 -8.77 16.61
N PHE A 99 3.92 -9.32 16.11
CA PHE A 99 2.66 -9.52 16.82
C PHE A 99 2.57 -11.00 17.23
N TYR A 100 2.14 -11.24 18.46
CA TYR A 100 2.02 -12.57 19.03
C TYR A 100 0.56 -12.90 19.31
N HIS A 101 0.21 -14.18 19.21
CA HIS A 101 -1.11 -14.65 19.58
C HIS A 101 -1.19 -14.77 21.11
N LYS A 102 -2.26 -14.17 21.73
CA LYS A 102 -2.55 -14.16 23.18
C LYS A 102 -1.45 -13.49 24.05
N ASP A 103 -1.91 -12.62 24.92
CA ASP A 103 -1.29 -12.08 26.15
C ASP A 103 0.17 -11.55 26.08
N LYS A 104 0.86 -11.70 24.97
CA LYS A 104 2.18 -11.11 24.78
C LYS A 104 2.05 -9.79 23.99
N LEU A 105 2.59 -8.72 24.57
CA LEU A 105 2.67 -7.43 23.89
C LEU A 105 3.48 -7.52 22.58
N PRO A 106 3.09 -6.79 21.55
CA PRO A 106 3.87 -6.73 20.32
C PRO A 106 5.26 -6.13 20.55
N ASP A 107 6.27 -6.74 19.93
CA ASP A 107 7.56 -6.09 19.80
C ASP A 107 7.50 -5.06 18.68
N ARG A 108 7.94 -3.83 18.96
CA ARG A 108 7.94 -2.73 17.98
C ARG A 108 9.25 -1.96 18.07
N LYS A 109 9.92 -1.81 16.93
CA LYS A 109 11.10 -0.96 16.79
C LYS A 109 10.88 -0.02 15.62
N ASN A 110 11.09 1.27 15.86
CA ASN A 110 11.05 2.31 14.85
C ASN A 110 12.42 2.96 14.76
N TYR A 111 12.90 3.17 13.54
CA TYR A 111 14.15 3.84 13.24
C TYR A 111 13.85 5.08 12.41
N LYS A 112 14.15 6.25 12.95
CA LYS A 112 13.88 7.53 12.28
C LYS A 112 14.70 7.66 11.02
N VAL A 113 14.04 8.12 9.97
CA VAL A 113 14.63 8.38 8.65
C VAL A 113 14.21 9.74 8.14
N GLU A 114 15.00 10.29 7.25
CA GLU A 114 14.63 11.39 6.37
C GLU A 114 14.95 11.01 4.91
N MET A 115 14.40 11.74 3.97
CA MET A 115 14.74 11.60 2.56
C MET A 115 15.26 12.93 2.02
N LYS A 116 16.43 12.89 1.39
CA LYS A 116 17.03 14.01 0.66
C LYS A 116 17.63 13.51 -0.65
N ASN A 117 17.43 14.25 -1.72
CA ASN A 117 17.94 13.89 -3.05
C ASN A 117 17.55 12.46 -3.45
N ASN A 118 16.31 12.08 -3.18
CA ASN A 118 15.77 10.74 -3.41
C ASN A 118 16.54 9.61 -2.68
N LYS A 119 17.21 9.92 -1.60
CA LYS A 119 17.96 8.95 -0.78
C LYS A 119 17.42 8.93 0.63
N ILE A 120 17.24 7.73 1.16
CA ILE A 120 16.90 7.53 2.57
C ILE A 120 18.14 7.68 3.43
N ILE A 121 18.02 8.52 4.46
CA ILE A 121 19.08 8.79 5.44
C ILE A 121 18.57 8.30 6.79
N LEU A 122 19.28 7.36 7.37
CA LEU A 122 19.02 6.87 8.73
C LEU A 122 19.50 7.90 9.75
N LEU A 123 18.61 8.33 10.64
CA LEU A 123 18.90 9.32 11.68
C LEU A 123 19.29 8.66 13.00
N ASP A 124 18.74 7.49 13.30
CA ASP A 124 19.05 6.76 14.53
C ASP A 124 20.34 5.95 14.38
N LYS A 125 21.03 5.76 15.50
CA LYS A 125 22.19 4.88 15.56
C LYS A 125 21.75 3.42 15.47
N VAL A 126 22.26 2.70 14.48
CA VAL A 126 22.04 1.27 14.29
C VAL A 126 23.40 0.57 14.22
N GLU A 127 23.62 -0.37 15.13
CA GLU A 127 24.90 -1.09 15.22
C GLU A 127 24.98 -2.26 14.24
N ASP A 128 23.85 -2.89 13.92
CA ASP A 128 23.77 -3.96 12.92
C ASP A 128 23.96 -3.39 11.50
N PRO A 129 25.09 -3.68 10.82
CA PRO A 129 25.35 -3.14 9.49
C PRO A 129 24.38 -3.68 8.43
N ASN A 130 23.82 -4.87 8.62
CA ASN A 130 22.83 -5.42 7.68
C ASN A 130 21.50 -4.69 7.78
N LEU A 131 21.04 -4.38 8.98
CA LEU A 131 19.85 -3.58 9.22
C LEU A 131 20.01 -2.17 8.65
N LYS A 132 21.14 -1.52 8.96
CA LYS A 132 21.46 -0.20 8.42
C LYS A 132 21.41 -0.17 6.89
N LYS A 133 22.00 -1.16 6.25
CA LYS A 133 21.99 -1.30 4.78
C LYS A 133 20.58 -1.53 4.23
N ARG A 134 19.76 -2.34 4.90
CA ARG A 134 18.35 -2.54 4.49
C ARG A 134 17.56 -1.24 4.57
N ILE A 135 17.75 -0.43 5.61
CA ILE A 135 17.06 0.84 5.78
C ILE A 135 17.49 1.83 4.69
N GLU A 136 18.78 2.04 4.51
CA GLU A 136 19.31 3.02 3.55
C GLU A 136 19.02 2.65 2.08
N ASN A 137 18.92 1.36 1.77
CA ASN A 137 18.60 0.86 0.42
C ASN A 137 17.12 0.52 0.24
N PHE A 138 16.26 0.85 1.20
CA PHE A 138 14.83 0.56 1.10
C PHE A 138 14.22 1.23 -0.14
N LYS A 139 13.36 0.50 -0.83
CA LYS A 139 12.54 1.00 -1.94
C LYS A 139 11.07 0.70 -1.65
N PHE A 140 10.26 1.74 -1.73
CA PHE A 140 8.82 1.58 -1.70
C PHE A 140 8.33 0.87 -2.97
N PHE A 141 7.31 0.06 -2.84
CA PHE A 141 6.69 -0.62 -4.00
C PHE A 141 6.29 0.39 -5.09
N GLY A 142 5.75 1.55 -4.70
CA GLY A 142 5.41 2.64 -5.61
C GLY A 142 6.58 3.21 -6.41
N GLN A 143 7.84 2.96 -6.01
CA GLN A 143 9.02 3.43 -6.75
C GLN A 143 9.39 2.54 -7.93
N TYR A 144 8.95 1.29 -7.96
CA TYR A 144 9.30 0.34 -9.03
C TYR A 144 8.11 -0.41 -9.64
N ALA A 145 6.94 -0.38 -9.01
CA ALA A 145 5.75 -1.04 -9.53
C ALA A 145 5.21 -0.33 -10.78
N ASN A 146 4.83 -1.11 -11.77
CA ASN A 146 4.11 -0.63 -12.93
C ASN A 146 2.73 -1.27 -12.98
N LEU A 147 1.71 -0.50 -12.66
CA LEU A 147 0.32 -0.95 -12.62
C LEU A 147 -0.54 -0.38 -13.76
N LYS A 148 0.10 0.14 -14.81
CA LYS A 148 -0.60 0.68 -16.00
C LYS A 148 -1.44 -0.38 -16.70
N GLU A 149 -1.06 -1.64 -16.59
CA GLU A 149 -1.82 -2.76 -17.14
C GLU A 149 -2.97 -3.24 -16.24
N LEU A 150 -3.21 -2.59 -15.11
CA LEU A 150 -4.34 -2.92 -14.24
C LEU A 150 -5.67 -2.90 -15.00
N LYS A 151 -5.80 -2.05 -16.03
CA LYS A 151 -6.94 -2.05 -16.95
C LYS A 151 -7.20 -3.39 -17.63
N ASN A 152 -6.17 -4.23 -17.79
CA ASN A 152 -6.26 -5.56 -18.40
C ASN A 152 -6.74 -6.62 -17.42
N TYR A 153 -6.74 -6.32 -16.11
CA TYR A 153 -7.36 -7.20 -15.12
C TYR A 153 -8.88 -7.06 -15.19
N SER A 154 -9.55 -8.18 -15.28
CA SER A 154 -11.02 -8.27 -15.39
C SER A 154 -11.54 -9.48 -14.63
N ASN A 155 -12.84 -9.51 -14.42
CA ASN A 155 -13.53 -10.61 -13.70
C ASN A 155 -12.94 -10.82 -12.30
N GLY A 156 -12.64 -9.73 -11.60
CA GLY A 156 -12.18 -9.76 -10.23
C GLY A 156 -13.27 -10.26 -9.28
N ASP A 157 -12.83 -10.83 -8.17
CA ASP A 157 -13.72 -11.18 -7.05
C ASP A 157 -13.99 -9.90 -6.24
N VAL A 158 -15.22 -9.38 -6.36
CA VAL A 158 -15.65 -8.10 -5.76
C VAL A 158 -16.46 -8.36 -4.49
N SER A 159 -16.05 -7.73 -3.38
CA SER A 159 -16.76 -7.72 -2.12
C SER A 159 -17.04 -6.28 -1.68
N ILE A 160 -18.25 -6.01 -1.21
CA ILE A 160 -18.68 -4.69 -0.78
C ILE A 160 -19.43 -4.78 0.53
N ASN A 161 -19.09 -3.91 1.47
CA ASN A 161 -19.85 -3.67 2.68
C ASN A 161 -20.41 -2.24 2.63
N GLU A 162 -21.70 -2.10 2.42
CA GLU A 162 -22.38 -0.79 2.33
C GLU A 162 -22.66 -0.18 3.70
N ASN A 163 -22.72 -0.99 4.76
CA ASN A 163 -23.00 -0.52 6.13
C ASN A 163 -21.79 0.20 6.76
N VAL A 164 -20.60 -0.31 6.45
CA VAL A 164 -19.33 0.34 6.73
C VAL A 164 -18.65 0.43 5.39
N PRO A 165 -18.71 1.60 4.70
CA PRO A 165 -18.27 1.68 3.31
C PRO A 165 -16.87 1.11 3.12
N SER A 166 -16.80 -0.10 2.59
CA SER A 166 -15.54 -0.74 2.20
C SER A 166 -15.72 -1.54 0.92
N TYR A 167 -14.69 -1.56 0.11
CA TYR A 167 -14.71 -2.13 -1.23
C TYR A 167 -13.45 -2.91 -1.47
N ASP A 168 -13.60 -4.15 -1.91
CA ASP A 168 -12.49 -5.03 -2.22
C ASP A 168 -12.64 -5.58 -3.64
N VAL A 169 -11.53 -5.72 -4.33
CA VAL A 169 -11.44 -6.54 -5.53
C VAL A 169 -10.15 -7.35 -5.53
N LYS A 170 -10.23 -8.60 -5.93
CA LYS A 170 -9.10 -9.53 -5.97
C LYS A 170 -8.89 -10.05 -7.38
N TYR A 171 -7.63 -10.10 -7.79
CA TYR A 171 -7.20 -10.64 -9.08
C TYR A 171 -6.09 -11.68 -8.89
N LYS A 172 -6.18 -12.78 -9.61
CA LYS A 172 -5.05 -13.72 -9.70
C LYS A 172 -3.95 -13.09 -10.56
N MET A 173 -2.72 -13.07 -10.05
CA MET A 173 -1.56 -12.61 -10.79
C MET A 173 -0.78 -13.79 -11.39
N SER A 174 0.00 -13.52 -12.42
CA SER A 174 0.93 -14.48 -12.97
C SER A 174 2.32 -14.32 -12.35
N ASN A 175 3.06 -15.42 -12.18
CA ASN A 175 4.49 -15.35 -11.84
C ASN A 175 5.35 -14.73 -12.96
N LYS A 176 4.80 -14.55 -14.16
CA LYS A 176 5.43 -13.83 -15.27
C LYS A 176 5.22 -12.30 -15.19
N ASP A 177 4.33 -11.85 -14.33
CA ASP A 177 4.10 -10.42 -14.09
C ASP A 177 5.37 -9.75 -13.57
N GLU A 178 5.75 -8.61 -14.16
CA GLU A 178 7.00 -7.91 -13.80
C GLU A 178 6.99 -7.41 -12.36
N ASN A 179 5.82 -7.01 -11.82
CA ASN A 179 5.72 -6.61 -10.41
C ASN A 179 5.98 -7.79 -9.49
N VAL A 180 5.48 -8.97 -9.83
CA VAL A 180 5.72 -10.22 -9.07
C VAL A 180 7.19 -10.59 -9.11
N LYS A 181 7.85 -10.52 -10.27
CA LYS A 181 9.29 -10.76 -10.41
C LYS A 181 10.12 -9.79 -9.57
N GLN A 182 9.76 -8.50 -9.58
CA GLN A 182 10.41 -7.46 -8.76
C GLN A 182 10.30 -7.79 -7.27
N LEU A 183 9.12 -8.18 -6.79
CA LEU A 183 8.92 -8.56 -5.39
C LEU A 183 9.72 -9.78 -4.99
N ARG A 184 9.76 -10.80 -5.84
CA ARG A 184 10.58 -12.01 -5.60
C ARG A 184 12.08 -11.74 -5.57
N SER A 185 12.54 -10.74 -6.33
CA SER A 185 13.96 -10.34 -6.33
C SER A 185 14.36 -9.54 -5.07
N ARG A 186 13.40 -8.84 -4.46
CA ARG A 186 13.63 -7.94 -3.30
C ARG A 186 13.38 -8.60 -1.96
N TYR A 187 12.44 -9.53 -1.90
CA TYR A 187 12.00 -10.19 -0.68
C TYR A 187 12.21 -11.70 -0.76
N ASN A 188 12.54 -12.29 0.37
CA ASN A 188 12.60 -13.75 0.46
C ASN A 188 11.17 -14.30 0.53
N ILE A 189 10.66 -14.76 -0.61
CA ILE A 189 9.33 -15.32 -0.77
C ILE A 189 9.46 -16.84 -1.00
N PRO A 190 9.32 -17.67 0.05
CA PRO A 190 9.61 -19.09 0.00
C PRO A 190 8.46 -19.91 -0.59
N THR A 191 7.88 -19.48 -1.68
CA THR A 191 6.79 -20.18 -2.40
C THR A 191 6.82 -19.84 -3.87
N ASP A 192 6.57 -20.84 -4.72
CA ASP A 192 6.40 -20.67 -6.17
C ASP A 192 4.94 -20.41 -6.56
N LYS A 193 4.03 -20.42 -5.59
CA LYS A 193 2.61 -20.10 -5.85
C LYS A 193 2.49 -18.66 -6.35
N SER A 194 1.78 -18.49 -7.46
CA SER A 194 1.44 -17.15 -7.96
C SER A 194 0.54 -16.41 -6.97
N PRO A 195 0.77 -15.11 -6.77
CA PRO A 195 0.04 -14.32 -5.78
C PRO A 195 -1.32 -13.86 -6.26
N VAL A 196 -2.05 -13.26 -5.32
CA VAL A 196 -3.31 -12.55 -5.55
C VAL A 196 -3.08 -11.07 -5.29
N LEU A 197 -3.47 -10.21 -6.23
CA LEU A 197 -3.57 -8.77 -6.00
C LEU A 197 -4.90 -8.48 -5.33
N LYS A 198 -4.87 -7.84 -4.18
CA LYS A 198 -6.04 -7.32 -3.46
C LYS A 198 -5.99 -5.80 -3.49
N MET A 199 -7.08 -5.18 -3.93
CA MET A 199 -7.27 -3.74 -3.88
C MET A 199 -8.37 -3.47 -2.85
N HIS A 200 -8.05 -2.71 -1.82
CA HIS A 200 -8.96 -2.41 -0.71
C HIS A 200 -9.16 -0.91 -0.57
N ILE A 201 -10.42 -0.52 -0.38
CA ILE A 201 -10.82 0.87 -0.11
C ILE A 201 -11.70 0.88 1.12
N ASP A 202 -11.29 1.62 2.15
CA ASP A 202 -12.17 2.06 3.23
C ASP A 202 -12.68 3.47 2.92
N GLY A 203 -13.98 3.70 3.08
CA GLY A 203 -14.60 4.99 2.86
C GLY A 203 -15.18 5.17 1.46
N ASN A 204 -15.21 6.40 0.97
CA ASN A 204 -15.92 6.77 -0.25
C ASN A 204 -15.09 6.48 -1.52
N LEU A 205 -15.71 5.87 -2.52
CA LEU A 205 -15.09 5.64 -3.84
C LEU A 205 -14.74 6.94 -4.59
N LYS A 206 -15.43 8.03 -4.30
CA LYS A 206 -15.18 9.33 -4.95
C LYS A 206 -14.02 10.08 -4.31
N GLY A 207 -13.76 9.86 -3.03
CA GLY A 207 -12.63 10.41 -2.33
C GLY A 207 -11.34 9.69 -2.69
N SER A 208 -10.20 10.25 -2.39
CA SER A 208 -8.91 9.63 -2.67
C SER A 208 -7.95 9.62 -1.50
N SER A 209 -8.07 10.57 -0.59
CA SER A 209 -7.12 10.73 0.50
C SER A 209 -7.73 10.50 1.89
N VAL A 210 -9.03 10.64 2.03
CA VAL A 210 -9.76 10.35 3.28
C VAL A 210 -10.30 8.91 3.26
N GLY A 211 -9.82 8.02 2.81
CA GLY A 211 -10.13 6.62 2.84
C GLY A 211 -8.83 5.87 2.70
N ASP A 212 -8.75 4.80 3.37
CA ASP A 212 -7.60 3.94 3.28
C ASP A 212 -7.65 3.17 1.96
N ARG A 213 -6.72 3.44 1.07
CA ARG A 213 -6.53 2.72 -0.19
C ARG A 213 -5.26 1.92 -0.13
N LYS A 214 -5.42 0.59 -0.08
CA LYS A 214 -4.30 -0.34 0.01
C LYS A 214 -4.25 -1.26 -1.18
N LEU A 215 -3.04 -1.52 -1.61
CA LEU A 215 -2.71 -2.67 -2.45
C LEU A 215 -2.06 -3.72 -1.57
N GLU A 216 -2.48 -4.96 -1.72
CA GLU A 216 -1.82 -6.10 -1.10
C GLU A 216 -1.52 -7.14 -2.17
N ILE A 217 -0.27 -7.58 -2.25
CA ILE A 217 0.12 -8.70 -3.09
C ILE A 217 0.38 -9.87 -2.16
N ASP A 218 -0.57 -10.80 -2.15
CA ASP A 218 -0.67 -11.90 -1.21
C ASP A 218 -0.12 -13.19 -1.82
N PHE A 219 0.99 -13.66 -1.26
CA PHE A 219 1.65 -14.91 -1.59
C PHE A 219 1.30 -16.05 -0.63
N SER A 220 0.37 -15.87 0.28
CA SER A 220 0.01 -16.82 1.32
C SER A 220 -0.39 -18.17 0.74
N LYS A 221 0.15 -19.25 1.29
CA LYS A 221 -0.17 -20.62 0.86
C LYS A 221 -1.47 -21.14 1.48
N ARG A 222 -1.76 -20.74 2.72
CA ARG A 222 -2.88 -21.16 3.57
C ARG A 222 -3.36 -19.98 4.40
N GLU A 223 -4.56 -20.05 4.91
CA GLU A 223 -5.15 -19.00 5.78
C GLU A 223 -4.27 -18.61 6.97
N ASN A 224 -3.53 -19.58 7.55
CA ASN A 224 -2.68 -19.37 8.72
C ASN A 224 -1.20 -19.10 8.38
N SER A 225 -0.85 -18.95 7.10
CA SER A 225 0.52 -18.64 6.68
C SER A 225 0.54 -17.34 5.89
N HIS A 226 0.45 -16.23 6.61
CA HIS A 226 0.45 -14.90 6.00
C HIS A 226 1.80 -14.59 5.36
N LEU A 227 1.76 -14.10 4.13
CA LEU A 227 2.94 -13.69 3.37
C LEU A 227 2.50 -12.68 2.31
N SER A 228 2.68 -11.41 2.58
CA SER A 228 2.22 -10.36 1.67
C SER A 228 3.09 -9.12 1.68
N VAL A 229 2.99 -8.36 0.59
CA VAL A 229 3.48 -6.99 0.48
C VAL A 229 2.29 -6.05 0.45
N ILE A 230 2.29 -5.05 1.32
CA ILE A 230 1.25 -4.02 1.41
C ILE A 230 1.86 -2.69 0.98
N ASP A 231 1.12 -1.94 0.18
CA ASP A 231 1.51 -0.64 -0.33
C ASP A 231 0.35 0.35 -0.26
N SER A 232 0.65 1.59 0.10
CA SER A 232 -0.29 2.69 0.03
C SER A 232 0.42 4.01 -0.31
N LEU A 233 -0.31 4.90 -0.94
CA LEU A 233 0.10 6.28 -1.20
C LEU A 233 -1.10 7.18 -0.99
N ASP A 234 -1.07 7.96 0.08
CA ASP A 234 -2.16 8.81 0.51
C ASP A 234 -1.77 10.29 0.49
N TYR A 235 -2.76 11.15 0.26
CA TYR A 235 -2.60 12.60 0.27
C TYR A 235 -3.56 13.21 1.28
N GLN A 236 -3.04 14.02 2.19
CA GLN A 236 -3.77 14.58 3.31
C GLN A 236 -3.28 15.98 3.69
N PRO A 237 -4.00 16.72 4.55
CA PRO A 237 -3.49 17.96 5.12
C PRO A 237 -2.15 17.75 5.81
N ALA A 238 -1.20 18.69 5.63
CA ALA A 238 0.12 18.59 6.24
C ALA A 238 0.11 18.88 7.74
N LYS A 239 -0.86 19.64 8.21
CA LYS A 239 -1.05 19.95 9.62
C LYS A 239 -2.02 18.95 10.24
N VAL A 240 -1.50 17.85 10.72
CA VAL A 240 -2.13 16.97 11.71
C VAL A 240 -1.38 17.21 13.00
N ASP A 241 -2.08 17.36 14.10
CA ASP A 241 -1.50 17.59 15.42
C ASP A 241 -0.31 16.66 15.67
N GLU A 242 0.82 17.21 16.10
CA GLU A 242 2.08 16.48 16.32
C GLU A 242 1.94 15.37 17.39
N ASP A 243 0.85 15.37 18.16
CA ASP A 243 0.58 14.41 19.22
C ASP A 243 0.05 13.06 18.73
N GLU A 244 -0.28 12.90 17.45
CA GLU A 244 -0.75 11.63 16.86
C GLU A 244 0.29 10.89 16.00
N ARG A 245 1.56 11.30 16.02
CA ARG A 245 2.63 10.69 15.21
C ARG A 245 3.61 9.85 16.01
#